data_6396c5a459ecac86e33d77db6850e0f2
#
_entry.id   6396c5a459ecac86e33d77db6850e0f2
#
_cell.length_a   1.000
_cell.length_b   1.000
_cell.length_c   1.000
_cell.angle_alpha   90.00
_cell.angle_beta   90.00
_cell.angle_gamma   90.00
#
_symmetry.space_group_name_H-M   'P 1'
#
loop_
_entity.id
_entity.type
_entity.pdbx_description
1 polymer ?
#
loop_
_entity_poly.entity_id
_entity_poly.type
_entity_poly.pdbx_seq_one_letter_code
_entity_poly.pdbx_strand_id
1 'polypeptide(L)'
;MTAKWQGTIALLLLIIISYIDRVNISVMILNPDFASHFHLNENRMLQGMLMTCFLLGYGFSALLLTPVIESKLHYRQGLLSSVVIWALICAISPLLGSLMGMLLARIILGIAEGPLFSLKTRFISDNFSAEEIGKPNAVTALGVSLGLAVGFPLVTFLVEHQGWMGSFYSLAGLNLVLGGGAIWRFLPAPAAPMNSARPGFRQTFLLAWHTPLLGWILLVEIATLSYLWGSSAWLPAWLRDEHHFSLQATGLLA
;
A
#
# COMPACT_ATOMS: atom_id res chain seq x y z
N MET A 1 17.28 -18.30 -12.01
CA MET A 1 16.24 -17.25 -12.23
C MET A 1 16.95 -16.01 -12.75
N THR A 2 16.49 -15.41 -13.85
CA THR A 2 17.13 -14.23 -14.45
C THR A 2 16.93 -13.00 -13.57
N ALA A 3 17.81 -11.99 -13.66
CA ALA A 3 17.73 -10.76 -12.84
C ALA A 3 16.37 -10.05 -12.92
N LYS A 4 15.75 -10.02 -14.13
CA LYS A 4 14.42 -9.42 -14.33
C LYS A 4 13.32 -10.11 -13.52
N TRP A 5 13.39 -11.43 -13.36
CA TRP A 5 12.44 -12.18 -12.56
C TRP A 5 12.70 -12.08 -11.06
N GLN A 6 13.96 -11.95 -10.64
CA GLN A 6 14.29 -11.64 -9.23
C GLN A 6 13.69 -10.29 -8.81
N GLY A 7 13.82 -9.28 -9.67
CA GLY A 7 13.18 -7.97 -9.45
C GLY A 7 11.64 -8.06 -9.40
N THR A 8 11.03 -8.88 -10.28
CA THR A 8 9.57 -9.10 -10.26
C THR A 8 9.10 -9.73 -8.94
N ILE A 9 9.83 -10.73 -8.41
CA ILE A 9 9.49 -11.34 -7.12
C ILE A 9 9.71 -10.37 -5.97
N ALA A 10 10.75 -9.53 -6.02
CA ALA A 10 10.95 -8.48 -5.03
C ALA A 10 9.79 -7.47 -5.01
N LEU A 11 9.27 -7.13 -6.18
CA LEU A 11 8.09 -6.26 -6.30
C LEU A 11 6.80 -6.95 -5.83
N LEU A 12 6.62 -8.24 -6.13
CA LEU A 12 5.52 -9.04 -5.57
C LEU A 12 5.56 -8.99 -4.05
N LEU A 13 6.73 -9.26 -3.44
CA LEU A 13 6.90 -9.21 -1.99
C LEU A 13 6.59 -7.81 -1.42
N LEU A 14 7.06 -6.76 -2.08
CA LEU A 14 6.77 -5.39 -1.65
C LEU A 14 5.27 -5.08 -1.69
N ILE A 15 4.55 -5.54 -2.71
CA ILE A 15 3.09 -5.35 -2.80
C ILE A 15 2.39 -6.14 -1.68
N ILE A 16 2.79 -7.37 -1.41
CA ILE A 16 2.26 -8.15 -0.27
C ILE A 16 2.39 -7.35 1.02
N ILE A 17 3.59 -6.84 1.30
CA ILE A 17 3.88 -6.07 2.52
C ILE A 17 3.02 -4.79 2.58
N SER A 18 2.91 -4.05 1.48
CA SER A 18 2.08 -2.85 1.39
C SER A 18 0.60 -3.15 1.73
N TYR A 19 0.06 -4.28 1.26
CA TYR A 19 -1.31 -4.67 1.58
C TYR A 19 -1.48 -5.15 3.02
N ILE A 20 -0.46 -5.77 3.62
CA ILE A 20 -0.44 -6.07 5.07
C ILE A 20 -0.53 -4.77 5.88
N ASP A 21 0.23 -3.72 5.53
CA ASP A 21 0.16 -2.41 6.18
C ASP A 21 -1.23 -1.76 6.05
N ARG A 22 -1.88 -1.93 4.90
CA ARG A 22 -3.22 -1.37 4.68
C ARG A 22 -4.28 -2.01 5.55
N VAL A 23 -4.29 -3.34 5.65
CA VAL A 23 -5.28 -4.05 6.49
C VAL A 23 -5.01 -3.88 7.98
N ASN A 24 -3.80 -3.47 8.37
CA ASN A 24 -3.47 -3.23 9.78
C ASN A 24 -4.51 -2.34 10.47
N ILE A 25 -4.91 -1.23 9.84
CA ILE A 25 -5.86 -0.31 10.45
C ILE A 25 -7.26 -0.93 10.64
N SER A 26 -7.68 -1.83 9.76
CA SER A 26 -8.97 -2.54 9.88
C SER A 26 -9.01 -3.47 11.07
N VAL A 27 -7.85 -4.01 11.48
CA VAL A 27 -7.72 -4.80 12.71
C VAL A 27 -7.57 -3.87 13.93
N MET A 28 -6.82 -2.77 13.80
CA MET A 28 -6.60 -1.81 14.89
C MET A 28 -7.90 -1.18 15.41
N ILE A 29 -8.83 -0.83 14.55
CA ILE A 29 -10.13 -0.25 14.97
C ILE A 29 -10.96 -1.20 15.81
N LEU A 30 -10.66 -2.50 15.79
CA LEU A 30 -11.30 -3.52 16.62
C LEU A 30 -10.60 -3.72 17.97
N ASN A 31 -9.37 -3.22 18.12
CA ASN A 31 -8.63 -3.34 19.37
C ASN A 31 -9.09 -2.25 20.37
N PRO A 32 -9.58 -2.63 21.57
CA PRO A 32 -10.11 -1.67 22.55
C PRO A 32 -9.07 -0.66 23.03
N ASP A 33 -7.81 -1.07 23.18
CA ASP A 33 -6.74 -0.19 23.66
C ASP A 33 -6.39 0.87 22.61
N PHE A 34 -6.32 0.49 21.33
CA PHE A 34 -6.12 1.43 20.22
C PHE A 34 -7.31 2.40 20.12
N ALA A 35 -8.53 1.86 20.15
CA ALA A 35 -9.74 2.68 20.06
C ALA A 35 -9.86 3.67 21.23
N SER A 36 -9.53 3.24 22.44
CA SER A 36 -9.51 4.10 23.64
C SER A 36 -8.41 5.16 23.55
N HIS A 37 -7.19 4.79 23.12
CA HIS A 37 -6.05 5.69 23.01
C HIS A 37 -6.33 6.88 22.08
N PHE A 38 -7.03 6.64 20.97
CA PHE A 38 -7.37 7.67 19.97
C PHE A 38 -8.81 8.19 20.09
N HIS A 39 -9.54 7.86 21.14
CA HIS A 39 -10.94 8.26 21.35
C HIS A 39 -11.87 7.89 20.19
N LEU A 40 -11.70 6.69 19.65
CA LEU A 40 -12.45 6.15 18.50
C LEU A 40 -13.65 5.30 18.92
N ASN A 41 -13.86 5.09 20.24
CA ASN A 41 -14.90 4.20 20.76
C ASN A 41 -16.27 4.58 20.19
N GLU A 42 -16.96 3.59 19.61
CA GLU A 42 -18.31 3.69 19.04
C GLU A 42 -18.47 4.73 17.90
N ASN A 43 -17.40 5.44 17.52
CA ASN A 43 -17.46 6.43 16.45
C ASN A 43 -16.99 5.85 15.12
N ARG A 44 -17.89 5.18 14.39
CA ARG A 44 -17.61 4.57 13.09
C ARG A 44 -17.12 5.58 12.06
N MET A 45 -17.56 6.83 12.12
CA MET A 45 -17.09 7.89 11.21
C MET A 45 -15.59 8.17 11.43
N LEU A 46 -15.15 8.35 12.66
CA LEU A 46 -13.73 8.58 12.97
C LEU A 46 -12.86 7.37 12.63
N GLN A 47 -13.36 6.16 12.88
CA GLN A 47 -12.70 4.92 12.45
C GLN A 47 -12.51 4.88 10.93
N GLY A 48 -13.56 5.19 10.16
CA GLY A 48 -13.50 5.26 8.70
C GLY A 48 -12.56 6.34 8.16
N MET A 49 -12.41 7.47 8.88
CA MET A 49 -11.48 8.53 8.50
C MET A 49 -10.03 8.06 8.46
N LEU A 50 -9.62 7.08 9.28
CA LEU A 50 -8.28 6.52 9.23
C LEU A 50 -7.94 5.87 7.87
N MET A 51 -8.90 5.18 7.25
CA MET A 51 -8.74 4.64 5.92
C MET A 51 -8.89 5.74 4.85
N THR A 52 -9.87 6.62 4.99
CA THR A 52 -10.12 7.72 4.05
C THR A 52 -8.90 8.65 3.92
N CYS A 53 -8.28 9.03 5.02
CA CYS A 53 -7.07 9.86 5.02
C CYS A 53 -5.91 9.18 4.29
N PHE A 54 -5.73 7.87 4.48
CA PHE A 54 -4.75 7.10 3.72
C PHE A 54 -5.05 7.15 2.21
N LEU A 55 -6.29 6.85 1.80
CA LEU A 55 -6.69 6.83 0.40
C LEU A 55 -6.61 8.20 -0.27
N LEU A 56 -6.91 9.28 0.45
CA LEU A 56 -6.72 10.65 -0.05
C LEU A 56 -5.24 10.96 -0.31
N GLY A 57 -4.36 10.64 0.65
CA GLY A 57 -2.91 10.78 0.47
C GLY A 57 -2.39 9.95 -0.71
N TYR A 58 -2.83 8.70 -0.80
CA TYR A 58 -2.49 7.77 -1.88
C TYR A 58 -2.92 8.30 -3.26
N GLY A 59 -4.18 8.69 -3.40
CA GLY A 59 -4.71 9.20 -4.68
C GLY A 59 -4.04 10.51 -5.10
N PHE A 60 -3.83 11.44 -4.16
CA PHE A 60 -3.08 12.67 -4.42
C PHE A 60 -1.67 12.38 -4.93
N SER A 61 -0.95 11.50 -4.26
CA SER A 61 0.41 11.14 -4.63
C SER A 61 0.48 10.38 -5.95
N ALA A 62 -0.41 9.41 -6.16
CA ALA A 62 -0.46 8.65 -7.40
C ALA A 62 -0.70 9.55 -8.61
N LEU A 63 -1.57 10.56 -8.49
CA LEU A 63 -1.91 11.45 -9.59
C LEU A 63 -0.88 12.58 -9.80
N LEU A 64 -0.44 13.24 -8.73
CA LEU A 64 0.32 14.50 -8.83
C LEU A 64 1.81 14.34 -8.56
N LEU A 65 2.20 13.49 -7.59
CA LEU A 65 3.61 13.35 -7.20
C LEU A 65 4.33 12.28 -8.00
N THR A 66 3.64 11.21 -8.40
CA THR A 66 4.27 10.11 -9.15
C THR A 66 4.94 10.58 -10.43
N PRO A 67 4.35 11.42 -11.31
CA PRO A 67 5.03 11.91 -12.49
C PRO A 67 6.32 12.70 -12.17
N VAL A 68 6.32 13.45 -11.07
CA VAL A 68 7.50 14.20 -10.60
C VAL A 68 8.59 13.24 -10.11
N ILE A 69 8.22 12.24 -9.32
CA ILE A 69 9.14 11.23 -8.81
C ILE A 69 9.76 10.45 -9.99
N GLU A 70 8.96 10.00 -10.93
CA GLU A 70 9.42 9.27 -12.11
C GLU A 70 10.34 10.09 -13.02
N SER A 71 10.15 11.41 -13.09
CA SER A 71 11.02 12.28 -13.88
C SER A 71 12.39 12.51 -13.24
N LYS A 72 12.48 12.43 -11.91
CA LYS A 72 13.69 12.76 -11.14
C LYS A 72 14.43 11.55 -10.58
N LEU A 73 13.70 10.47 -10.27
CA LEU A 73 14.27 9.29 -9.60
C LEU A 73 14.16 8.05 -10.47
N HIS A 74 15.17 7.20 -10.37
CA HIS A 74 15.08 5.83 -10.86
C HIS A 74 14.09 5.02 -10.00
N TYR A 75 13.35 4.06 -10.60
CA TYR A 75 12.33 3.27 -9.89
C TYR A 75 12.86 2.64 -8.59
N ARG A 76 14.10 2.15 -8.57
CA ARG A 76 14.72 1.59 -7.34
C ARG A 76 14.84 2.64 -6.25
N GLN A 77 15.30 3.84 -6.57
CA GLN A 77 15.45 4.93 -5.60
C GLN A 77 14.08 5.41 -5.08
N GLY A 78 13.11 5.55 -5.99
CA GLY A 78 11.74 5.92 -5.62
C GLY A 78 11.11 4.89 -4.68
N LEU A 79 11.22 3.59 -4.99
CA LEU A 79 10.71 2.52 -4.13
C LEU A 79 11.42 2.45 -2.78
N LEU A 80 12.75 2.58 -2.74
CA LEU A 80 13.49 2.58 -1.48
C LEU A 80 13.12 3.77 -0.59
N SER A 81 12.99 4.97 -1.16
CA SER A 81 12.55 6.14 -0.39
C SER A 81 11.13 5.97 0.15
N SER A 82 10.22 5.41 -0.64
CA SER A 82 8.86 5.07 -0.19
C SER A 82 8.90 4.11 0.99
N VAL A 83 9.61 2.99 0.88
CA VAL A 83 9.71 1.97 1.95
C VAL A 83 10.31 2.54 3.23
N VAL A 84 11.33 3.39 3.14
CA VAL A 84 11.89 4.06 4.33
C VAL A 84 10.86 4.96 5.00
N ILE A 85 10.10 5.74 4.22
CA ILE A 85 9.03 6.59 4.77
C ILE A 85 7.94 5.73 5.41
N TRP A 86 7.51 4.62 4.77
CA TRP A 86 6.52 3.70 5.35
C TRP A 86 6.98 3.16 6.71
N ALA A 87 8.22 2.64 6.76
CA ALA A 87 8.79 2.10 7.99
C ALA A 87 8.86 3.16 9.09
N LEU A 88 9.28 4.39 8.77
CA LEU A 88 9.33 5.50 9.71
C LEU A 88 7.94 5.88 10.22
N ILE A 89 6.94 6.00 9.35
CA ILE A 89 5.57 6.33 9.76
C ILE A 89 4.96 5.21 10.61
N CYS A 90 5.17 3.93 10.24
CA CYS A 90 4.75 2.81 11.08
C CYS A 90 5.42 2.87 12.47
N ALA A 91 6.73 3.12 12.54
CA ALA A 91 7.45 3.21 13.81
C ALA A 91 7.04 4.41 14.68
N ILE A 92 6.67 5.54 14.08
CA ILE A 92 6.26 6.74 14.80
C ILE A 92 4.78 6.67 15.23
N SER A 93 3.92 5.96 14.48
CA SER A 93 2.48 5.91 14.73
C SER A 93 2.09 5.56 16.17
N PRO A 94 2.72 4.59 16.87
CA PRO A 94 2.41 4.30 18.26
C PRO A 94 2.75 5.43 19.25
N LEU A 95 3.63 6.34 18.86
CA LEU A 95 4.07 7.46 19.70
C LEU A 95 3.14 8.69 19.61
N LEU A 96 2.18 8.63 18.67
CA LEU A 96 1.25 9.74 18.46
C LEU A 96 0.18 9.74 19.57
N GLY A 97 0.09 10.86 20.30
CA GLY A 97 -0.84 11.02 21.41
C GLY A 97 -2.21 11.61 21.02
N SER A 98 -2.50 11.73 19.72
CA SER A 98 -3.76 12.33 19.25
C SER A 98 -4.28 11.73 17.97
N LEU A 99 -5.61 11.70 17.82
CA LEU A 99 -6.25 11.29 16.58
C LEU A 99 -5.78 12.11 15.36
N MET A 100 -5.63 13.42 15.52
CA MET A 100 -5.15 14.29 14.44
C MET A 100 -3.75 13.87 13.97
N GLY A 101 -2.85 13.56 14.90
CA GLY A 101 -1.52 13.02 14.57
C GLY A 101 -1.61 11.71 13.78
N MET A 102 -2.48 10.79 14.22
CA MET A 102 -2.69 9.52 13.52
C MET A 102 -3.31 9.73 12.11
N LEU A 103 -4.28 10.63 11.93
CA LEU A 103 -4.83 10.97 10.62
C LEU A 103 -3.77 11.55 9.68
N LEU A 104 -2.91 12.45 10.18
CA LEU A 104 -1.78 12.98 9.41
C LEU A 104 -0.78 11.88 9.03
N ALA A 105 -0.45 10.98 9.96
CA ALA A 105 0.40 9.82 9.66
C ALA A 105 -0.21 8.94 8.56
N ARG A 106 -1.54 8.73 8.56
CA ARG A 106 -2.25 7.99 7.51
C ARG A 106 -2.16 8.69 6.14
N ILE A 107 -2.29 10.02 6.10
CA ILE A 107 -2.10 10.79 4.86
C ILE A 107 -0.67 10.64 4.34
N ILE A 108 0.34 10.80 5.20
CA ILE A 108 1.76 10.69 4.81
C ILE A 108 2.08 9.28 4.33
N LEU A 109 1.57 8.25 5.00
CA LEU A 109 1.71 6.85 4.57
C LEU A 109 1.12 6.65 3.17
N GLY A 110 -0.10 7.15 2.93
CA GLY A 110 -0.73 7.11 1.62
C GLY A 110 0.10 7.82 0.55
N ILE A 111 0.62 9.01 0.85
CA ILE A 111 1.51 9.76 -0.06
C ILE A 111 2.75 8.94 -0.41
N ALA A 112 3.36 8.28 0.56
CA ALA A 112 4.55 7.47 0.34
C ALA A 112 4.27 6.20 -0.48
N GLU A 113 3.09 5.60 -0.35
CA GLU A 113 2.70 4.40 -1.10
C GLU A 113 2.20 4.68 -2.53
N GLY A 114 1.67 5.88 -2.81
CA GLY A 114 1.06 6.22 -4.10
C GLY A 114 1.89 5.87 -5.34
N PRO A 115 3.22 6.10 -5.36
CA PRO A 115 4.05 5.80 -6.51
C PRO A 115 4.32 4.32 -6.77
N LEU A 116 3.99 3.41 -5.84
CA LEU A 116 4.37 1.99 -5.88
C LEU A 116 4.02 1.30 -7.20
N PHE A 117 2.74 1.39 -7.61
CA PHE A 117 2.28 0.68 -8.81
C PHE A 117 2.84 1.26 -10.09
N SER A 118 3.05 2.56 -10.16
CA SER A 118 3.66 3.22 -11.31
C SER A 118 5.13 2.85 -11.44
N LEU A 119 5.90 2.92 -10.36
CA LEU A 119 7.31 2.53 -10.34
C LEU A 119 7.49 1.03 -10.63
N LYS A 120 6.57 0.16 -10.16
CA LYS A 120 6.50 -1.25 -10.51
C LYS A 120 6.28 -1.43 -12.02
N THR A 121 5.31 -0.72 -12.59
CA THR A 121 5.00 -0.80 -14.02
C THR A 121 6.19 -0.32 -14.85
N ARG A 122 6.86 0.73 -14.42
CA ARG A 122 8.08 1.22 -15.06
C ARG A 122 9.21 0.18 -15.04
N PHE A 123 9.45 -0.48 -13.90
CA PHE A 123 10.43 -1.58 -13.86
C PHE A 123 10.09 -2.67 -14.88
N ILE A 124 8.82 -3.05 -14.98
CA ILE A 124 8.38 -4.09 -15.93
C ILE A 124 8.62 -3.63 -17.36
N SER A 125 8.21 -2.40 -17.72
CA SER A 125 8.41 -1.85 -19.08
C SER A 125 9.89 -1.72 -19.47
N ASP A 126 10.76 -1.40 -18.51
CA ASP A 126 12.20 -1.21 -18.77
C ASP A 126 12.95 -2.56 -18.90
N ASN A 127 12.40 -3.68 -18.40
CA ASN A 127 13.10 -4.97 -18.31
C ASN A 127 12.47 -6.12 -19.13
N PHE A 128 11.26 -5.95 -19.65
CA PHE A 128 10.54 -6.98 -20.42
C PHE A 128 10.08 -6.42 -21.77
N SER A 129 10.06 -7.27 -22.81
CA SER A 129 9.51 -6.88 -24.11
C SER A 129 7.99 -6.72 -24.04
N ALA A 130 7.40 -6.03 -25.03
CA ALA A 130 5.95 -5.80 -25.11
C ALA A 130 5.14 -7.10 -25.06
N GLU A 131 5.66 -8.18 -25.63
CA GLU A 131 5.03 -9.50 -25.65
C GLU A 131 5.12 -10.23 -24.30
N GLU A 132 6.12 -9.88 -23.47
CA GLU A 132 6.39 -10.53 -22.19
C GLU A 132 5.71 -9.86 -20.99
N ILE A 133 5.30 -8.58 -21.10
CA ILE A 133 4.84 -7.76 -19.94
C ILE A 133 3.63 -8.32 -19.21
N GLY A 134 2.81 -9.15 -19.86
CA GLY A 134 1.62 -9.76 -19.25
C GLY A 134 1.97 -10.63 -18.05
N LYS A 135 3.00 -11.48 -18.16
CA LYS A 135 3.40 -12.42 -17.10
C LYS A 135 3.89 -11.71 -15.82
N PRO A 136 4.88 -10.79 -15.86
CA PRO A 136 5.32 -10.09 -14.66
C PRO A 136 4.23 -9.21 -14.04
N ASN A 137 3.34 -8.63 -14.84
CA ASN A 137 2.19 -7.90 -14.31
C ASN A 137 1.22 -8.84 -13.57
N ALA A 138 0.90 -10.02 -14.12
CA ALA A 138 0.07 -11.01 -13.46
C ALA A 138 0.70 -11.50 -12.14
N VAL A 139 2.00 -11.81 -12.13
CA VAL A 139 2.72 -12.21 -10.92
C VAL A 139 2.66 -11.12 -9.85
N THR A 140 2.94 -9.88 -10.21
CA THR A 140 2.90 -8.78 -9.23
C THR A 140 1.48 -8.46 -8.75
N ALA A 141 0.45 -8.67 -9.59
CA ALA A 141 -0.95 -8.50 -9.20
C ALA A 141 -1.40 -9.48 -8.12
N LEU A 142 -0.86 -10.72 -8.09
CA LEU A 142 -1.12 -11.67 -7.01
C LEU A 142 -0.75 -11.12 -5.63
N GLY A 143 0.16 -10.15 -5.56
CA GLY A 143 0.56 -9.52 -4.30
C GLY A 143 -0.59 -8.86 -3.55
N VAL A 144 -1.60 -8.37 -4.24
CA VAL A 144 -2.82 -7.79 -3.66
C VAL A 144 -3.57 -8.84 -2.85
N SER A 145 -3.97 -9.93 -3.51
CA SER A 145 -4.74 -11.00 -2.87
C SER A 145 -3.93 -11.73 -1.79
N LEU A 146 -2.65 -12.01 -2.04
CA LEU A 146 -1.78 -12.63 -1.05
C LEU A 146 -1.57 -11.72 0.16
N GLY A 147 -1.41 -10.41 -0.06
CA GLY A 147 -1.26 -9.43 1.01
C GLY A 147 -2.50 -9.31 1.88
N LEU A 148 -3.70 -9.37 1.30
CA LEU A 148 -4.95 -9.41 2.06
C LEU A 148 -5.09 -10.75 2.82
N ALA A 149 -4.90 -11.88 2.14
CA ALA A 149 -5.06 -13.22 2.73
C ALA A 149 -4.09 -13.48 3.90
N VAL A 150 -2.86 -12.98 3.82
CA VAL A 150 -1.85 -13.13 4.89
C VAL A 150 -1.95 -11.99 5.91
N GLY A 151 -2.37 -10.80 5.47
CA GLY A 151 -2.35 -9.59 6.28
C GLY A 151 -3.26 -9.66 7.49
N PHE A 152 -4.52 -10.04 7.31
CA PHE A 152 -5.47 -10.12 8.41
C PHE A 152 -5.03 -11.11 9.50
N PRO A 153 -4.71 -12.39 9.20
CA PRO A 153 -4.21 -13.31 10.22
C PRO A 153 -2.91 -12.85 10.87
N LEU A 154 -1.97 -12.34 10.09
CA LEU A 154 -0.68 -11.88 10.60
C LEU A 154 -0.84 -10.69 11.56
N VAL A 155 -1.59 -9.67 11.16
CA VAL A 155 -1.80 -8.49 12.00
C VAL A 155 -2.55 -8.84 13.27
N THR A 156 -3.59 -9.68 13.17
CA THR A 156 -4.33 -10.18 14.34
C THR A 156 -3.39 -10.90 15.31
N PHE A 157 -2.54 -11.80 14.80
CA PHE A 157 -1.54 -12.50 15.60
C PHE A 157 -0.57 -11.52 16.29
N LEU A 158 -0.07 -10.52 15.57
CA LEU A 158 0.83 -9.52 16.14
C LEU A 158 0.15 -8.71 17.24
N VAL A 159 -1.11 -8.29 17.03
CA VAL A 159 -1.87 -7.53 18.02
C VAL A 159 -2.14 -8.36 19.28
N GLU A 160 -2.50 -9.62 19.14
CA GLU A 160 -2.77 -10.51 20.28
C GLU A 160 -1.51 -10.79 21.12
N HIS A 161 -0.33 -10.90 20.50
CA HIS A 161 0.89 -11.29 21.20
C HIS A 161 1.76 -10.13 21.64
N GLN A 162 1.71 -8.99 20.92
CA GLN A 162 2.60 -7.85 21.15
C GLN A 162 1.82 -6.55 21.47
N GLY A 163 0.49 -6.62 21.48
CA GLY A 163 -0.37 -5.45 21.54
C GLY A 163 -0.36 -4.61 20.26
N TRP A 164 -1.23 -3.61 20.20
CA TRP A 164 -1.38 -2.78 19.01
C TRP A 164 -0.11 -1.98 18.66
N MET A 165 0.63 -1.47 19.65
CA MET A 165 1.91 -0.77 19.42
C MET A 165 2.97 -1.70 18.84
N GLY A 166 3.09 -2.92 19.38
CA GLY A 166 4.04 -3.93 18.92
C GLY A 166 3.79 -4.34 17.47
N SER A 167 2.52 -4.40 17.06
CA SER A 167 2.16 -4.65 15.65
C SER A 167 2.73 -3.59 14.71
N PHE A 168 2.61 -2.30 15.03
CA PHE A 168 3.19 -1.23 14.23
C PHE A 168 4.72 -1.33 14.12
N TYR A 169 5.42 -1.63 15.23
CA TYR A 169 6.89 -1.81 15.21
C TYR A 169 7.31 -3.03 14.40
N SER A 170 6.56 -4.13 14.50
CA SER A 170 6.81 -5.34 13.69
C SER A 170 6.62 -5.07 12.21
N LEU A 171 5.59 -4.33 11.82
CA LEU A 171 5.35 -3.91 10.44
C LEU A 171 6.44 -2.95 9.94
N ALA A 172 6.89 -2.01 10.76
CA ALA A 172 8.02 -1.14 10.41
C ALA A 172 9.29 -1.94 10.11
N GLY A 173 9.60 -2.95 10.94
CA GLY A 173 10.71 -3.88 10.71
C GLY A 173 10.53 -4.70 9.43
N LEU A 174 9.35 -5.24 9.20
CA LEU A 174 9.01 -6.03 8.01
C LEU A 174 9.15 -5.19 6.73
N ASN A 175 8.67 -3.95 6.73
CA ASN A 175 8.83 -3.01 5.62
C ASN A 175 10.29 -2.78 5.29
N LEU A 176 11.10 -2.43 6.29
CA LEU A 176 12.49 -2.06 6.08
C LEU A 176 13.35 -3.26 5.69
N VAL A 177 13.23 -4.37 6.43
CA VAL A 177 14.10 -5.55 6.27
C VAL A 177 13.70 -6.36 5.05
N LEU A 178 12.44 -6.76 4.94
CA LEU A 178 11.99 -7.58 3.81
C LEU A 178 11.70 -6.72 2.58
N GLY A 179 10.90 -5.66 2.69
CA GLY A 179 10.55 -4.79 1.59
C GLY A 179 11.77 -4.04 1.04
N GLY A 180 12.43 -3.26 1.88
CA GLY A 180 13.62 -2.48 1.51
C GLY A 180 14.79 -3.37 1.11
N GLY A 181 15.06 -4.43 1.87
CA GLY A 181 16.12 -5.40 1.59
C GLY A 181 15.94 -6.10 0.25
N ALA A 182 14.71 -6.53 -0.08
CA ALA A 182 14.41 -7.14 -1.38
C ALA A 182 14.61 -6.16 -2.55
N ILE A 183 14.12 -4.93 -2.42
CA ILE A 183 14.31 -3.90 -3.44
C ILE A 183 15.79 -3.56 -3.61
N TRP A 184 16.49 -3.36 -2.49
CA TRP A 184 17.93 -3.04 -2.53
C TRP A 184 18.76 -4.16 -3.16
N ARG A 185 18.44 -5.42 -2.89
CA ARG A 185 19.21 -6.59 -3.33
C ARG A 185 18.91 -7.00 -4.77
N PHE A 186 17.66 -6.90 -5.22
CA PHE A 186 17.20 -7.54 -6.46
C PHE A 186 16.77 -6.56 -7.57
N LEU A 187 16.52 -5.28 -7.27
CA LEU A 187 16.31 -4.32 -8.34
C LEU A 187 17.65 -3.74 -8.81
N PRO A 188 17.85 -3.62 -10.15
CA PRO A 188 19.07 -3.06 -10.67
C PRO A 188 19.27 -1.60 -10.23
N ALA A 189 20.51 -1.26 -9.93
CA ALA A 189 20.90 0.13 -9.68
C ALA A 189 20.83 0.94 -10.99
N PRO A 190 20.60 2.26 -10.93
CA PRO A 190 20.62 3.10 -12.12
C PRO A 190 22.01 3.04 -12.78
N ALA A 191 22.04 2.64 -14.06
CA ALA A 191 23.30 2.51 -14.81
C ALA A 191 23.80 3.84 -15.41
N ALA A 192 22.91 4.84 -15.56
CA ALA A 192 23.23 6.16 -16.11
C ALA A 192 22.18 7.21 -15.64
N PRO A 193 22.52 8.52 -15.72
CA PRO A 193 21.52 9.58 -15.51
C PRO A 193 20.37 9.42 -16.50
N MET A 194 19.14 9.65 -16.02
CA MET A 194 17.93 9.53 -16.82
C MET A 194 17.83 10.67 -17.84
N ASN A 195 18.35 10.45 -19.05
CA ASN A 195 18.28 11.41 -20.17
C ASN A 195 17.08 11.20 -21.12
N SER A 196 16.08 10.42 -20.75
CA SER A 196 14.89 10.28 -21.59
C SER A 196 13.96 11.48 -21.36
N ALA A 197 13.78 12.32 -22.35
CA ALA A 197 12.74 13.33 -22.40
C ALA A 197 11.36 12.63 -22.32
N ARG A 198 10.79 12.57 -21.11
CA ARG A 198 9.46 12.01 -20.93
C ARG A 198 8.41 13.08 -21.19
N PRO A 199 7.24 12.71 -21.72
CA PRO A 199 6.16 13.67 -21.89
C PRO A 199 5.83 14.28 -20.54
N GLY A 200 5.69 15.62 -20.52
CA GLY A 200 5.32 16.34 -19.30
C GLY A 200 3.91 15.94 -18.82
N PHE A 201 3.60 16.21 -17.56
CA PHE A 201 2.31 15.89 -16.94
C PHE A 201 1.10 16.28 -17.82
N ARG A 202 1.11 17.50 -18.37
CA ARG A 202 0.03 17.99 -19.23
C ARG A 202 -0.14 17.15 -20.51
N GLN A 203 0.96 16.76 -21.14
CA GLN A 203 0.91 15.90 -22.35
C GLN A 203 0.39 14.50 -22.03
N THR A 204 0.87 13.93 -20.93
CA THR A 204 0.41 12.60 -20.46
C THR A 204 -1.09 12.63 -20.13
N PHE A 205 -1.55 13.68 -19.45
CA PHE A 205 -2.97 13.85 -19.12
C PHE A 205 -3.83 14.01 -20.37
N LEU A 206 -3.42 14.85 -21.33
CA LEU A 206 -4.14 15.04 -22.57
C LEU A 206 -4.19 13.76 -23.41
N LEU A 207 -3.08 13.02 -23.48
CA LEU A 207 -3.03 11.73 -24.17
C LEU A 207 -3.99 10.71 -23.53
N ALA A 208 -3.96 10.62 -22.20
CA ALA A 208 -4.88 9.76 -21.46
C ALA A 208 -6.35 10.14 -21.72
N TRP A 209 -6.67 11.44 -21.66
CA TRP A 209 -8.03 11.94 -21.89
C TRP A 209 -8.59 11.60 -23.27
N HIS A 210 -7.74 11.56 -24.30
CA HIS A 210 -8.11 11.17 -25.65
C HIS A 210 -8.02 9.66 -25.91
N THR A 211 -7.66 8.86 -24.89
CA THR A 211 -7.62 7.40 -25.03
C THR A 211 -9.05 6.86 -25.09
N PRO A 212 -9.43 6.12 -26.13
CA PRO A 212 -10.76 5.56 -26.25
C PRO A 212 -11.05 4.61 -25.10
N LEU A 213 -12.29 4.60 -24.64
CA LEU A 213 -12.77 3.76 -23.52
C LEU A 213 -12.20 4.10 -22.14
N LEU A 214 -11.30 5.09 -21.99
CA LEU A 214 -10.74 5.44 -20.68
C LEU A 214 -11.83 5.72 -19.63
N GLY A 215 -12.91 6.44 -20.01
CA GLY A 215 -14.02 6.72 -19.10
C GLY A 215 -14.69 5.46 -18.57
N TRP A 216 -14.91 4.45 -19.41
CA TRP A 216 -15.47 3.17 -19.01
C TRP A 216 -14.52 2.37 -18.12
N ILE A 217 -13.22 2.37 -18.44
CA ILE A 217 -12.19 1.73 -17.61
C ILE A 217 -12.18 2.37 -16.23
N LEU A 218 -12.18 3.69 -16.14
CA LEU A 218 -12.22 4.42 -14.86
C LEU A 218 -13.49 4.10 -14.06
N LEU A 219 -14.66 4.02 -14.72
CA LEU A 219 -15.92 3.67 -14.06
C LEU A 219 -15.87 2.26 -13.45
N VAL A 220 -15.37 1.28 -14.20
CA VAL A 220 -15.20 -0.10 -13.73
C VAL A 220 -14.22 -0.15 -12.57
N GLU A 221 -13.08 0.53 -12.68
CA GLU A 221 -12.08 0.60 -11.59
C GLU A 221 -12.64 1.26 -10.34
N ILE A 222 -13.37 2.38 -10.47
CA ILE A 222 -14.02 3.03 -9.32
C ILE A 222 -14.98 2.06 -8.62
N ALA A 223 -15.84 1.35 -9.37
CA ALA A 223 -16.79 0.40 -8.81
C ALA A 223 -16.07 -0.77 -8.11
N THR A 224 -15.07 -1.36 -8.78
CA THR A 224 -14.28 -2.49 -8.25
C THR A 224 -13.49 -2.11 -7.00
N LEU A 225 -12.80 -0.97 -7.04
CA LEU A 225 -12.01 -0.51 -5.90
C LEU A 225 -12.90 -0.04 -4.74
N SER A 226 -14.07 0.56 -4.99
CA SER A 226 -15.00 0.91 -3.94
C SER A 226 -15.53 -0.33 -3.22
N TYR A 227 -15.83 -1.40 -3.95
CA TYR A 227 -16.21 -2.69 -3.37
C TYR A 227 -15.04 -3.30 -2.57
N LEU A 228 -13.86 -3.41 -3.19
CA LEU A 228 -12.68 -4.01 -2.56
C LEU A 228 -12.31 -3.30 -1.26
N TRP A 229 -12.18 -1.98 -1.30
CA TRP A 229 -11.78 -1.20 -0.13
C TRP A 229 -12.87 -1.10 0.92
N GLY A 230 -14.14 -1.00 0.50
CA GLY A 230 -15.27 -1.00 1.42
C GLY A 230 -15.37 -2.33 2.18
N SER A 231 -15.31 -3.45 1.47
CA SER A 231 -15.37 -4.77 2.10
C SER A 231 -14.16 -5.05 2.98
N SER A 232 -12.94 -4.83 2.49
CA SER A 232 -11.71 -5.07 3.28
C SER A 232 -11.62 -4.20 4.53
N ALA A 233 -12.13 -2.97 4.49
CA ALA A 233 -12.09 -2.08 5.65
C ALA A 233 -13.11 -2.48 6.73
N TRP A 234 -14.30 -2.92 6.34
CA TRP A 234 -15.42 -3.08 7.27
C TRP A 234 -15.81 -4.54 7.54
N LEU A 235 -15.38 -5.51 6.71
CA LEU A 235 -15.66 -6.92 6.93
C LEU A 235 -15.24 -7.42 8.32
N PRO A 236 -14.05 -7.11 8.84
CA PRO A 236 -13.67 -7.52 10.20
C PRO A 236 -14.62 -6.93 11.27
N ALA A 237 -14.99 -5.66 11.14
CA ALA A 237 -15.90 -5.02 12.09
C ALA A 237 -17.29 -5.65 12.03
N TRP A 238 -17.81 -5.92 10.83
CA TRP A 238 -19.10 -6.57 10.64
C TRP A 238 -19.16 -7.99 11.21
N LEU A 239 -18.11 -8.80 10.97
CA LEU A 239 -18.01 -10.15 11.53
C LEU A 239 -18.01 -10.14 13.06
N ARG A 240 -17.35 -9.17 13.67
CA ARG A 240 -17.30 -9.02 15.12
C ARG A 240 -18.63 -8.52 15.71
N ASP A 241 -19.22 -7.48 15.12
CA ASP A 241 -20.35 -6.78 15.71
C ASP A 241 -21.67 -7.55 15.49
N GLU A 242 -21.86 -8.13 14.30
CA GLU A 242 -23.11 -8.84 13.95
C GLU A 242 -23.04 -10.34 14.24
N HIS A 243 -21.86 -10.95 14.07
CA HIS A 243 -21.68 -12.39 14.25
C HIS A 243 -20.93 -12.76 15.53
N HIS A 244 -20.48 -11.78 16.33
CA HIS A 244 -19.82 -11.98 17.62
C HIS A 244 -18.57 -12.88 17.55
N PHE A 245 -17.86 -12.88 16.43
CA PHE A 245 -16.63 -13.63 16.29
C PHE A 245 -15.51 -13.05 17.16
N SER A 246 -14.65 -13.93 17.67
CA SER A 246 -13.41 -13.50 18.34
C SER A 246 -12.51 -12.74 17.35
N LEU A 247 -11.58 -11.94 17.85
CA LEU A 247 -10.62 -11.23 17.00
C LEU A 247 -9.82 -12.19 16.11
N GLN A 248 -9.43 -13.34 16.65
CA GLN A 248 -8.72 -14.38 15.92
C GLN A 248 -9.56 -15.00 14.79
N ALA A 249 -10.82 -15.37 15.07
CA ALA A 249 -11.72 -15.90 14.05
C ALA A 249 -12.00 -14.86 12.96
N THR A 250 -12.17 -13.59 13.34
CA THR A 250 -12.34 -12.47 12.43
C THR A 250 -11.14 -12.32 11.49
N GLY A 251 -9.91 -12.41 12.04
CA GLY A 251 -8.69 -12.30 11.24
C GLY A 251 -8.47 -13.45 10.25
N LEU A 252 -9.02 -14.65 10.54
CA LEU A 252 -8.93 -15.81 9.63
C LEU A 252 -10.01 -15.79 8.54
N LEU A 253 -11.15 -15.16 8.79
CA LEU A 253 -12.31 -15.17 7.91
C LEU A 253 -12.40 -13.91 7.03
N ALA A 254 -11.73 -12.83 7.39
CA ALA A 254 -11.67 -11.60 6.62
C ALA A 254 -10.57 -11.63 5.56
#